data_c5b679053ea57af6e864779e712fa0ee
#
_entry.id   c5b679053ea57af6e864779e712fa0ee
#
_cell.length_a   1.000
_cell.length_b   1.000
_cell.length_c   1.000
_cell.angle_alpha   90.00
_cell.angle_beta   90.00
_cell.angle_gamma   90.00
#
_symmetry.space_group_name_H-M   'P 1'
#
loop_
_entity.id
_entity.type
_entity.pdbx_description
1 polymer ?
#
loop_
_entity_poly.entity_id
_entity_poly.type
_entity_poly.pdbx_seq_one_letter_code
_entity_poly.pdbx_strand_id
1 'polypeptide(L)'
;ELYLNGALIGFQRRDDGRYEFRDVPVLYGLNVFRLVFHGPRGERRQRIETYHIGETLTPAGELQYRVGHASPEAQADRSVAEVAYGLTRRLTLAASAARLDGERYAIAGLRMSFGRLFTYGDAGGSAGGGRIARAGLQTRLGGVAVTFTRAQLANGYVSETYPSLPGFIASRTTLRLGGAIAQRVPLSIDVQRDELTDGGSVVRATSLLSMSIRQTWISHRMEALLVRDVLPPLAGEHSVGGALLVSRSLHGVIVRGELGYEVLPRRRTTVMSLLAELPRLRRVQLSGELSYNAASRISRAIGRIRRDQGRVGVTLAVEVPSRGTPAVQLELSTSLIPNPLTRRIALHARPAASSGAVTAHVFLDRNGNGTRDDGEPPIEHAGFFVNRNSVAPHTNAGGIAMLDYLPVHAPTDVRISTSTLEDPWWLPSRPAVRMIPRPGKALVVDFPVAVAGEITGTVTLAGRPAGRVRVQLVDDAGKVASEATSEYDGFYDVTKIPPGSYTLRVHPEDVTAMGLAGDAARRVTITVEKNVLDGIDVALQRSIKN
;
A
#
# COMPACT_ATOMS: atom_id res chain seq x y z
N GLU A 1 9.92 -5.45 -10.51
CA GLU A 1 10.12 -4.02 -10.78
C GLU A 1 8.79 -3.30 -10.64
N LEU A 2 8.79 -2.13 -10.00
CA LEU A 2 7.65 -1.22 -9.94
C LEU A 2 7.97 0.05 -10.69
N TYR A 3 7.07 0.42 -11.57
CA TYR A 3 7.12 1.70 -12.27
C TYR A 3 5.91 2.55 -11.89
N LEU A 4 6.13 3.83 -11.65
CA LEU A 4 5.11 4.84 -11.42
C LEU A 4 5.18 5.88 -12.53
N ASN A 5 4.08 6.07 -13.25
CA ASN A 5 3.97 7.03 -14.36
C ASN A 5 5.13 6.91 -15.37
N GLY A 6 5.62 5.67 -15.58
CA GLY A 6 6.74 5.37 -16.47
C GLY A 6 8.13 5.44 -15.85
N ALA A 7 8.30 6.04 -14.68
CA ALA A 7 9.58 6.04 -13.96
C ALA A 7 9.73 4.76 -13.13
N LEU A 8 10.88 4.10 -13.19
CA LEU A 8 11.20 2.97 -12.32
C LEU A 8 11.37 3.49 -10.89
N ILE A 9 10.51 3.01 -9.97
CA ILE A 9 10.53 3.40 -8.56
C ILE A 9 11.36 2.43 -7.73
N GLY A 10 11.32 1.17 -8.06
CA GLY A 10 12.06 0.16 -7.33
C GLY A 10 11.94 -1.23 -7.93
N PHE A 11 12.76 -2.13 -7.42
CA PHE A 11 12.63 -3.55 -7.73
C PHE A 11 12.92 -4.36 -6.47
N GLN A 12 12.40 -5.57 -6.43
CA GLN A 12 12.68 -6.55 -5.39
C GLN A 12 12.97 -7.89 -6.03
N ARG A 13 13.92 -8.62 -5.45
CA ARG A 13 14.15 -10.02 -5.75
C ARG A 13 13.70 -10.82 -4.53
N ARG A 14 12.72 -11.68 -4.71
CA ARG A 14 12.23 -12.57 -3.66
C ARG A 14 11.92 -13.95 -4.23
N ASP A 15 12.37 -14.95 -3.52
CA ASP A 15 12.18 -16.35 -3.92
C ASP A 15 10.76 -16.86 -3.57
N ASP A 16 10.03 -16.13 -2.71
CA ASP A 16 8.66 -16.43 -2.28
C ASP A 16 7.56 -15.91 -3.22
N GLY A 17 7.95 -15.28 -4.33
CA GLY A 17 7.02 -14.76 -5.35
C GLY A 17 6.20 -13.55 -4.91
N ARG A 18 6.56 -12.87 -3.80
CA ARG A 18 5.88 -11.70 -3.31
C ARG A 18 6.75 -10.48 -3.34
N TYR A 19 6.14 -9.38 -3.73
CA TYR A 19 6.81 -8.11 -3.93
C TYR A 19 6.05 -7.03 -3.17
N GLU A 20 6.75 -6.31 -2.31
CA GLU A 20 6.20 -5.19 -1.56
C GLU A 20 7.08 -3.97 -1.78
N PHE A 21 6.50 -2.94 -2.40
CA PHE A 21 7.15 -1.66 -2.58
C PHE A 21 6.60 -0.68 -1.54
N ARG A 22 7.48 -0.18 -0.70
CA ARG A 22 7.17 0.79 0.36
C ARG A 22 7.67 2.16 -0.06
N ASP A 23 7.07 3.20 0.54
CA ASP A 23 7.48 4.59 0.35
C ASP A 23 7.54 5.02 -1.14
N VAL A 24 6.58 4.52 -1.93
CA VAL A 24 6.49 4.91 -3.34
C VAL A 24 6.05 6.38 -3.40
N PRO A 25 6.85 7.27 -4.03
CA PRO A 25 6.53 8.69 -4.13
C PRO A 25 5.38 8.88 -5.13
N VAL A 26 4.15 8.80 -4.64
CA VAL A 26 2.96 9.00 -5.47
C VAL A 26 2.71 10.48 -5.67
N LEU A 27 2.38 10.84 -6.91
CA LEU A 27 2.04 12.19 -7.27
C LEU A 27 0.55 12.45 -6.97
N TYR A 28 0.22 13.70 -6.72
CA TYR A 28 -1.17 14.12 -6.65
C TYR A 28 -1.85 13.88 -8.01
N GLY A 29 -3.00 13.25 -8.01
CA GLY A 29 -3.72 12.87 -9.22
C GLY A 29 -3.55 11.40 -9.61
N LEU A 30 -3.75 11.10 -10.88
CA LEU A 30 -3.70 9.75 -11.41
C LEU A 30 -2.26 9.22 -11.41
N ASN A 31 -2.06 8.10 -10.75
CA ASN A 31 -0.81 7.36 -10.75
C ASN A 31 -1.00 6.02 -11.47
N VAL A 32 -0.21 5.79 -12.49
CA VAL A 32 -0.18 4.52 -13.22
C VAL A 32 0.97 3.69 -12.67
N PHE A 33 0.64 2.68 -11.90
CA PHE A 33 1.59 1.70 -11.40
C PHE A 33 1.70 0.56 -12.40
N ARG A 34 2.92 0.22 -12.76
CA ARG A 34 3.20 -0.94 -13.56
C ARG A 34 4.16 -1.85 -12.82
N LEU A 35 3.69 -3.04 -12.52
CA LEU A 35 4.46 -4.12 -11.93
C LEU A 35 4.97 -5.03 -13.05
N VAL A 36 6.26 -5.26 -13.09
CA VAL A 36 6.89 -6.19 -14.03
C VAL A 36 7.53 -7.32 -13.22
N PHE A 37 7.03 -8.53 -13.45
CA PHE A 37 7.52 -9.74 -12.83
C PHE A 37 8.41 -10.48 -13.82
N HIS A 38 9.60 -10.86 -13.36
CA HIS A 38 10.54 -11.69 -14.10
C HIS A 38 10.57 -13.08 -13.46
N GLY A 39 10.22 -14.10 -14.21
CA GLY A 39 10.28 -15.49 -13.76
C GLY A 39 11.69 -16.08 -13.87
N PRO A 40 11.94 -17.23 -13.20
CA PRO A 40 13.27 -17.86 -13.14
C PRO A 40 13.77 -18.37 -14.49
N ARG A 41 12.89 -18.55 -15.49
CA ARG A 41 13.25 -18.98 -16.84
C ARG A 41 13.21 -17.86 -17.87
N GLY A 42 13.16 -16.59 -17.41
CA GLY A 42 13.05 -15.42 -18.27
C GLY A 42 11.61 -15.06 -18.68
N GLU A 43 10.60 -15.73 -18.09
CA GLU A 43 9.21 -15.34 -18.31
C GLU A 43 8.99 -13.94 -17.73
N ARG A 44 8.20 -13.17 -18.48
CA ARG A 44 7.87 -11.82 -18.10
C ARG A 44 6.36 -11.63 -18.06
N ARG A 45 5.84 -11.25 -16.89
CA ARG A 45 4.46 -10.85 -16.69
C ARG A 45 4.40 -9.38 -16.29
N GLN A 46 3.38 -8.71 -16.77
CA GLN A 46 3.16 -7.30 -16.48
C GLN A 46 1.74 -7.13 -15.93
N ARG A 47 1.62 -6.34 -14.85
CA ARG A 47 0.35 -5.91 -14.29
C ARG A 47 0.34 -4.38 -14.20
N ILE A 48 -0.69 -3.77 -14.72
CA ILE A 48 -0.89 -2.32 -14.66
C ILE A 48 -2.06 -2.05 -13.73
N GLU A 49 -1.81 -1.22 -12.73
CA GLU A 49 -2.80 -0.73 -11.78
C GLU A 49 -2.79 0.80 -11.81
N THR A 50 -3.96 1.39 -11.79
CA THR A 50 -4.08 2.85 -11.73
C THR A 50 -4.70 3.24 -10.41
N TYR A 51 -4.01 4.13 -9.69
CA TYR A 51 -4.50 4.69 -8.44
C TYR A 51 -4.55 6.21 -8.55
N HIS A 52 -5.65 6.75 -8.08
CA HIS A 52 -5.79 8.19 -7.97
C HIS A 52 -5.49 8.60 -6.52
N ILE A 53 -4.55 9.50 -6.31
CA ILE A 53 -4.13 9.98 -4.99
C ILE A 53 -4.51 11.43 -4.82
N GLY A 54 -5.18 11.74 -3.71
CA GLY A 54 -5.54 13.07 -3.29
C GLY A 54 -7.02 13.42 -3.34
N GLU A 55 -7.85 12.57 -3.92
CA GLU A 55 -9.29 12.84 -4.04
C GLU A 55 -10.10 11.58 -3.72
N THR A 56 -9.74 10.90 -2.63
CA THR A 56 -10.50 9.76 -2.12
C THR A 56 -11.61 10.21 -1.19
N LEU A 57 -12.73 9.49 -1.22
CA LEU A 57 -13.77 9.65 -0.21
C LEU A 57 -13.26 9.17 1.15
N THR A 58 -13.54 9.93 2.17
CA THR A 58 -13.39 9.47 3.55
C THR A 58 -14.57 8.55 3.89
N PRO A 59 -14.35 7.38 4.52
CA PRO A 59 -15.43 6.49 4.93
C PRO A 59 -16.47 7.21 5.80
N ALA A 60 -17.74 6.81 5.68
CA ALA A 60 -18.81 7.42 6.44
C ALA A 60 -18.57 7.37 7.96
N GLY A 61 -18.70 8.51 8.64
CA GLY A 61 -18.47 8.66 10.07
C GLY A 61 -16.99 8.79 10.47
N GLU A 62 -16.05 8.70 9.52
CA GLU A 62 -14.63 8.88 9.81
C GLU A 62 -14.17 10.32 9.61
N LEU A 63 -13.29 10.77 10.51
CA LEU A 63 -12.57 12.03 10.42
C LEU A 63 -11.10 11.74 10.08
N GLN A 64 -10.60 12.34 9.02
CA GLN A 64 -9.18 12.34 8.66
C GLN A 64 -8.63 13.73 8.78
N TYR A 65 -7.45 13.88 9.35
CA TYR A 65 -6.77 15.17 9.44
C TYR A 65 -5.28 15.04 9.18
N ARG A 66 -4.68 16.11 8.71
CA ARG A 66 -3.24 16.25 8.52
C ARG A 66 -2.81 17.63 8.98
N VAL A 67 -1.75 17.70 9.75
CA VAL A 67 -1.10 18.95 10.14
C VAL A 67 0.38 18.84 9.83
N GLY A 68 0.93 19.87 9.19
CA GLY A 68 2.35 19.94 8.86
C GLY A 68 2.88 21.34 9.13
N HIS A 69 4.11 21.40 9.61
CA HIS A 69 4.88 22.65 9.78
C HIS A 69 6.30 22.41 9.29
N ALA A 70 6.84 23.38 8.57
CA ALA A 70 8.23 23.40 8.12
C ALA A 70 8.79 24.82 8.23
N SER A 71 10.02 24.92 8.72
CA SER A 71 10.82 26.16 8.80
C SER A 71 12.09 25.96 7.97
N PRO A 72 12.03 26.14 6.64
CA PRO A 72 13.21 26.01 5.80
C PRO A 72 14.17 27.20 6.01
N GLU A 73 15.47 26.93 5.96
CA GLU A 73 16.50 27.96 6.02
C GLU A 73 16.34 28.91 4.82
N ALA A 74 16.32 30.21 5.05
CA ALA A 74 16.15 31.27 4.04
C ALA A 74 14.77 31.34 3.33
N GLN A 75 13.74 30.68 3.83
CA GLN A 75 12.36 30.83 3.34
C GLN A 75 11.40 31.08 4.53
N ALA A 76 10.22 31.62 4.23
CA ALA A 76 9.20 31.81 5.25
C ALA A 76 8.65 30.48 5.77
N ASP A 77 8.26 30.45 7.05
CA ASP A 77 7.62 29.30 7.69
C ASP A 77 6.37 28.85 6.94
N ARG A 78 6.21 27.55 6.84
CA ARG A 78 5.09 26.89 6.18
C ARG A 78 4.29 26.09 7.18
N SER A 79 2.98 26.29 7.20
CA SER A 79 2.07 25.50 8.02
C SER A 79 0.87 25.11 7.17
N VAL A 80 0.47 23.84 7.25
CA VAL A 80 -0.70 23.31 6.52
C VAL A 80 -1.53 22.48 7.50
N ALA A 81 -2.83 22.68 7.49
CA ALA A 81 -3.80 21.86 8.18
C ALA A 81 -4.90 21.44 7.22
N GLU A 82 -5.19 20.15 7.17
CA GLU A 82 -6.23 19.59 6.32
C GLU A 82 -7.15 18.70 7.17
N VAL A 83 -8.44 18.74 6.88
CA VAL A 83 -9.45 17.90 7.51
C VAL A 83 -10.43 17.39 6.47
N ALA A 84 -10.83 16.13 6.58
CA ALA A 84 -11.85 15.52 5.74
C ALA A 84 -12.77 14.65 6.61
N TYR A 85 -14.09 14.78 6.43
CA TYR A 85 -15.10 14.02 7.15
C TYR A 85 -16.03 13.32 6.18
N GLY A 86 -16.16 12.01 6.32
CA GLY A 86 -17.08 11.19 5.54
C GLY A 86 -18.52 11.33 6.05
N LEU A 87 -19.35 12.11 5.36
CA LEU A 87 -20.75 12.29 5.71
C LEU A 87 -21.58 11.04 5.37
N THR A 88 -21.33 10.47 4.21
CA THR A 88 -21.93 9.23 3.74
C THR A 88 -20.88 8.40 2.97
N ARG A 89 -21.24 7.19 2.52
CA ARG A 89 -20.36 6.38 1.64
C ARG A 89 -20.04 7.04 0.30
N ARG A 90 -20.75 8.11 -0.09
CA ARG A 90 -20.62 8.79 -1.38
C ARG A 90 -20.30 10.27 -1.25
N LEU A 91 -20.23 10.81 -0.04
CA LEU A 91 -20.03 12.24 0.21
C LEU A 91 -19.02 12.45 1.33
N THR A 92 -18.01 13.24 1.04
CA THR A 92 -16.99 13.72 1.99
C THR A 92 -16.97 15.24 2.00
N LEU A 93 -16.92 15.84 3.18
CA LEU A 93 -16.58 17.25 3.40
C LEU A 93 -15.08 17.35 3.60
N ALA A 94 -14.45 18.36 3.00
CA ALA A 94 -13.03 18.62 3.18
C ALA A 94 -12.79 20.10 3.40
N ALA A 95 -11.82 20.43 4.25
CA ALA A 95 -11.35 21.78 4.43
C ALA A 95 -9.83 21.79 4.63
N SER A 96 -9.18 22.84 4.19
CA SER A 96 -7.75 23.05 4.41
C SER A 96 -7.47 24.51 4.75
N ALA A 97 -6.48 24.71 5.61
CA ALA A 97 -5.91 26.02 5.91
C ALA A 97 -4.40 25.93 5.76
N ALA A 98 -3.79 26.94 5.20
CA ALA A 98 -2.35 27.02 5.02
C ALA A 98 -1.82 28.41 5.32
N ARG A 99 -0.57 28.47 5.82
CA ARG A 99 0.24 29.66 5.85
C ARG A 99 1.49 29.38 5.03
N LEU A 100 1.65 30.10 3.93
CA LEU A 100 2.73 29.92 2.96
C LEU A 100 3.25 31.31 2.58
N ASP A 101 4.54 31.52 2.69
CA ASP A 101 5.20 32.79 2.35
C ASP A 101 4.55 34.03 3.01
N GLY A 102 4.12 33.86 4.27
CA GLY A 102 3.45 34.92 5.05
C GLY A 102 1.95 35.07 4.77
N GLU A 103 1.45 34.59 3.66
CA GLU A 103 0.03 34.63 3.28
C GLU A 103 -0.74 33.47 3.92
N ARG A 104 -2.04 33.70 4.23
CA ARG A 104 -2.93 32.71 4.82
C ARG A 104 -4.00 32.31 3.82
N TYR A 105 -4.29 31.03 3.72
CA TYR A 105 -5.27 30.45 2.82
C TYR A 105 -6.27 29.60 3.59
N ALA A 106 -7.52 29.64 3.15
CA ALA A 106 -8.55 28.70 3.62
C ALA A 106 -9.39 28.25 2.43
N ILE A 107 -9.59 26.95 2.31
CA ILE A 107 -10.37 26.31 1.23
C ILE A 107 -11.26 25.26 1.87
N ALA A 108 -12.53 25.23 1.46
CA ALA A 108 -13.46 24.19 1.84
C ALA A 108 -14.12 23.58 0.60
N GLY A 109 -14.56 22.34 0.67
CA GLY A 109 -15.16 21.68 -0.47
C GLY A 109 -15.82 20.35 -0.17
N LEU A 110 -16.38 19.81 -1.23
CA LEU A 110 -17.14 18.58 -1.27
C LEU A 110 -16.47 17.58 -2.21
N ARG A 111 -16.56 16.30 -1.86
CA ARG A 111 -16.12 15.16 -2.67
C ARG A 111 -17.30 14.21 -2.81
N MET A 112 -17.64 13.80 -4.02
CA MET A 112 -18.79 12.93 -4.30
C MET A 112 -18.42 11.81 -5.26
N SER A 113 -19.07 10.65 -5.10
CA SER A 113 -18.90 9.51 -6.01
C SER A 113 -20.24 8.97 -6.47
N PHE A 114 -20.39 8.81 -7.78
CA PHE A 114 -21.56 8.26 -8.46
C PHE A 114 -21.11 7.08 -9.36
N GLY A 115 -21.02 5.90 -8.78
CA GLY A 115 -20.51 4.73 -9.49
C GLY A 115 -19.06 4.90 -9.94
N ARG A 116 -18.84 5.05 -11.25
CA ARG A 116 -17.49 5.24 -11.82
C ARG A 116 -17.08 6.72 -11.94
N LEU A 117 -17.99 7.63 -11.66
CA LEU A 117 -17.74 9.05 -11.70
C LEU A 117 -17.43 9.57 -10.29
N PHE A 118 -16.29 10.20 -10.14
CA PHE A 118 -15.92 10.97 -8.96
C PHE A 118 -15.91 12.45 -9.32
N THR A 119 -16.49 13.30 -8.46
CA THR A 119 -16.53 14.75 -8.63
C THR A 119 -16.14 15.45 -7.35
N TYR A 120 -15.59 16.64 -7.50
CA TYR A 120 -15.30 17.49 -6.36
C TYR A 120 -15.51 18.96 -6.71
N GLY A 121 -15.78 19.75 -5.69
CA GLY A 121 -15.85 21.20 -5.77
C GLY A 121 -15.24 21.82 -4.52
N ASP A 122 -14.42 22.82 -4.70
CA ASP A 122 -13.75 23.58 -3.64
C ASP A 122 -13.94 25.06 -3.86
N ALA A 123 -14.09 25.82 -2.77
CA ALA A 123 -14.07 27.26 -2.77
C ALA A 123 -13.30 27.80 -1.57
N GLY A 124 -12.64 28.92 -1.74
CA GLY A 124 -11.86 29.54 -0.68
C GLY A 124 -11.19 30.82 -1.10
N GLY A 125 -10.19 31.24 -0.32
CA GLY A 125 -9.45 32.44 -0.61
C GLY A 125 -8.21 32.61 0.24
N SER A 126 -7.54 33.75 0.04
CA SER A 126 -6.41 34.19 0.82
C SER A 126 -6.78 35.40 1.70
N ALA A 127 -5.98 35.67 2.75
CA ALA A 127 -6.16 36.81 3.64
C ALA A 127 -5.99 38.15 2.89
N GLY A 128 -5.21 38.17 1.80
CA GLY A 128 -5.07 39.31 0.89
C GLY A 128 -6.30 39.61 0.01
N GLY A 129 -7.42 38.87 0.19
CA GLY A 129 -8.67 39.07 -0.52
C GLY A 129 -8.83 38.27 -1.80
N GLY A 130 -7.80 37.55 -2.23
CA GLY A 130 -7.86 36.64 -3.38
C GLY A 130 -8.88 35.53 -3.17
N ARG A 131 -9.59 35.15 -4.23
CA ARG A 131 -10.63 34.10 -4.19
C ARG A 131 -10.36 33.01 -5.23
N ILE A 132 -10.74 31.78 -4.88
CA ILE A 132 -10.67 30.62 -5.78
C ILE A 132 -11.96 29.81 -5.68
N ALA A 133 -12.45 29.34 -6.83
CA ALA A 133 -13.44 28.29 -6.94
C ALA A 133 -12.92 27.22 -7.90
N ARG A 134 -12.97 25.96 -7.53
CA ARG A 134 -12.44 24.85 -8.31
C ARG A 134 -13.45 23.72 -8.37
N ALA A 135 -13.63 23.14 -9.53
CA ALA A 135 -14.43 21.94 -9.73
C ALA A 135 -13.67 20.93 -10.61
N GLY A 136 -13.88 19.68 -10.35
CA GLY A 136 -13.26 18.62 -11.14
C GLY A 136 -14.12 17.35 -11.19
N LEU A 137 -13.84 16.57 -12.21
CA LEU A 137 -14.44 15.27 -12.42
C LEU A 137 -13.37 14.26 -12.81
N GLN A 138 -13.61 13.01 -12.42
CA GLN A 138 -12.77 11.88 -12.75
C GLN A 138 -13.62 10.69 -13.11
N THR A 139 -13.22 9.98 -14.15
CA THR A 139 -13.89 8.76 -14.59
C THR A 139 -12.91 7.85 -15.31
N ARG A 140 -13.35 6.65 -15.62
CA ARG A 140 -12.61 5.70 -16.45
C ARG A 140 -13.46 5.28 -17.63
N LEU A 141 -12.96 5.55 -18.84
CA LEU A 141 -13.60 5.23 -20.11
C LEU A 141 -12.74 4.21 -20.87
N GLY A 142 -13.23 3.00 -21.07
CA GLY A 142 -12.55 1.98 -21.89
C GLY A 142 -11.11 1.65 -21.46
N GLY A 143 -10.74 1.77 -20.17
CA GLY A 143 -9.36 1.54 -19.69
C GLY A 143 -8.52 2.81 -19.56
N VAL A 144 -8.98 3.95 -20.09
CA VAL A 144 -8.35 5.26 -19.93
C VAL A 144 -8.99 6.00 -18.76
N ALA A 145 -8.19 6.43 -17.81
CA ALA A 145 -8.61 7.34 -16.76
C ALA A 145 -8.60 8.78 -17.30
N VAL A 146 -9.66 9.50 -17.05
CA VAL A 146 -9.86 10.88 -17.48
C VAL A 146 -10.07 11.73 -16.24
N THR A 147 -9.27 12.77 -16.07
CA THR A 147 -9.46 13.79 -15.04
C THR A 147 -9.57 15.15 -15.71
N PHE A 148 -10.63 15.85 -15.41
CA PHE A 148 -10.83 17.23 -15.84
C PHE A 148 -11.00 18.13 -14.62
N THR A 149 -10.31 19.25 -14.61
CA THR A 149 -10.40 20.26 -13.53
C THR A 149 -10.50 21.65 -14.15
N ARG A 150 -11.39 22.47 -13.60
CA ARG A 150 -11.44 23.90 -13.88
C ARG A 150 -11.39 24.68 -12.58
N ALA A 151 -10.48 25.63 -12.50
CA ALA A 151 -10.37 26.62 -11.43
C ALA A 151 -10.66 28.01 -11.98
N GLN A 152 -11.40 28.80 -11.22
CA GLN A 152 -11.62 30.22 -11.45
C GLN A 152 -10.98 31.01 -10.31
N LEU A 153 -10.20 32.00 -10.62
CA LEU A 153 -9.48 32.83 -9.66
C LEU A 153 -9.91 34.30 -9.81
N ALA A 154 -10.01 34.99 -8.71
CA ALA A 154 -10.43 36.39 -8.68
C ALA A 154 -9.62 37.17 -7.65
N ASN A 155 -9.65 38.50 -7.80
CA ASN A 155 -9.03 39.47 -6.88
C ASN A 155 -7.54 39.18 -6.63
N GLY A 156 -6.81 38.76 -7.68
CA GLY A 156 -5.38 38.52 -7.57
C GLY A 156 -5.00 37.34 -6.71
N TYR A 157 -5.82 36.29 -6.65
CA TYR A 157 -5.46 35.05 -5.93
C TYR A 157 -4.16 34.45 -6.47
N VAL A 158 -3.18 34.30 -5.59
CA VAL A 158 -1.88 33.67 -5.88
C VAL A 158 -1.60 32.60 -4.84
N SER A 159 -1.04 31.48 -5.25
CA SER A 159 -0.56 30.43 -4.37
C SER A 159 0.55 29.64 -5.08
N GLU A 160 1.21 28.71 -4.39
CA GLU A 160 2.20 27.83 -5.03
C GLU A 160 1.62 27.03 -6.22
N THR A 161 0.35 26.63 -6.14
CA THR A 161 -0.34 25.94 -7.24
C THR A 161 -0.72 26.90 -8.37
N TYR A 162 -1.01 28.14 -8.04
CA TYR A 162 -1.42 29.19 -8.96
C TYR A 162 -0.50 30.40 -8.82
N PRO A 163 0.76 30.32 -9.30
CA PRO A 163 1.70 31.40 -9.19
C PRO A 163 1.26 32.58 -10.04
N SER A 164 1.69 33.80 -9.67
CA SER A 164 1.59 34.93 -10.58
C SER A 164 2.56 34.69 -11.74
N LEU A 165 2.01 34.61 -12.93
CA LEU A 165 2.72 34.78 -14.19
C LEU A 165 2.89 36.30 -14.44
N PRO A 166 3.47 36.74 -15.57
CA PRO A 166 3.30 38.12 -15.98
C PRO A 166 1.79 38.42 -16.14
N GLY A 167 1.14 38.82 -15.06
CA GLY A 167 -0.30 38.88 -14.90
C GLY A 167 -0.85 37.82 -13.94
N PHE A 168 -2.09 38.00 -13.48
CA PHE A 168 -2.77 37.04 -12.61
C PHE A 168 -3.54 36.02 -13.44
N ILE A 169 -3.56 34.79 -13.00
CA ILE A 169 -4.38 33.76 -13.61
C ILE A 169 -5.85 34.04 -13.28
N ALA A 170 -6.69 34.18 -14.29
CA ALA A 170 -8.13 34.30 -14.16
C ALA A 170 -8.81 32.93 -14.14
N SER A 171 -8.34 32.01 -14.98
CA SER A 171 -8.81 30.63 -14.94
C SER A 171 -7.71 29.64 -15.30
N ARG A 172 -7.80 28.44 -14.74
CA ARG A 172 -6.99 27.28 -15.12
C ARG A 172 -7.88 26.11 -15.48
N THR A 173 -7.65 25.54 -16.64
CA THR A 173 -8.27 24.30 -17.09
C THR A 173 -7.21 23.22 -17.23
N THR A 174 -7.43 22.06 -16.64
CA THR A 174 -6.50 20.92 -16.72
C THR A 174 -7.25 19.69 -17.22
N LEU A 175 -6.70 19.01 -18.20
CA LEU A 175 -7.15 17.71 -18.69
C LEU A 175 -6.02 16.71 -18.53
N ARG A 176 -6.28 15.62 -17.82
CA ARG A 176 -5.34 14.50 -17.69
C ARG A 176 -5.95 13.23 -18.23
N LEU A 177 -5.21 12.57 -19.07
CA LEU A 177 -5.54 11.27 -19.63
C LEU A 177 -4.44 10.28 -19.23
N GLY A 178 -4.82 9.12 -18.73
CA GLY A 178 -3.84 8.10 -18.35
C GLY A 178 -4.38 6.71 -18.58
N GLY A 179 -3.57 5.84 -19.20
CA GLY A 179 -3.97 4.49 -19.51
C GLY A 179 -2.86 3.70 -20.20
N ALA A 180 -3.23 2.62 -20.85
CA ALA A 180 -2.30 1.82 -21.64
C ALA A 180 -2.84 1.60 -23.05
N ILE A 181 -2.05 1.97 -24.06
CA ILE A 181 -2.34 1.65 -25.46
C ILE A 181 -2.14 0.15 -25.64
N ALA A 182 -3.16 -0.52 -26.22
CA ALA A 182 -3.15 -1.97 -26.45
C ALA A 182 -2.73 -2.79 -25.22
N GLN A 183 -3.07 -2.33 -23.99
CA GLN A 183 -2.75 -2.96 -22.70
C GLN A 183 -1.25 -3.16 -22.41
N ARG A 184 -0.36 -2.61 -23.23
CA ARG A 184 1.10 -2.85 -23.13
C ARG A 184 1.94 -1.60 -23.00
N VAL A 185 1.50 -0.50 -23.60
CA VAL A 185 2.28 0.73 -23.67
C VAL A 185 1.57 1.81 -22.86
N PRO A 186 2.01 2.10 -21.62
CA PRO A 186 1.47 3.19 -20.83
C PRO A 186 1.65 4.54 -21.53
N LEU A 187 0.57 5.30 -21.59
CA LEU A 187 0.54 6.67 -22.07
C LEU A 187 -0.14 7.54 -21.01
N SER A 188 0.47 8.67 -20.70
CA SER A 188 -0.21 9.76 -20.00
C SER A 188 -0.08 11.06 -20.77
N ILE A 189 -1.14 11.85 -20.76
CA ILE A 189 -1.20 13.19 -21.35
C ILE A 189 -1.77 14.12 -20.29
N ASP A 190 -1.08 15.22 -20.05
CA ASP A 190 -1.53 16.32 -19.19
C ASP A 190 -1.54 17.61 -20.01
N VAL A 191 -2.67 18.29 -20.07
CA VAL A 191 -2.81 19.57 -20.75
C VAL A 191 -3.37 20.57 -19.76
N GLN A 192 -2.64 21.64 -19.53
CA GLN A 192 -3.04 22.76 -18.68
C GLN A 192 -3.12 24.02 -19.54
N ARG A 193 -4.23 24.73 -19.43
CA ARG A 193 -4.43 26.05 -20.00
C ARG A 193 -4.71 27.06 -18.90
N ASP A 194 -3.88 28.06 -18.81
CA ASP A 194 -4.04 29.22 -17.96
C ASP A 194 -4.53 30.40 -18.81
N GLU A 195 -5.62 31.01 -18.42
CA GLU A 195 -6.13 32.28 -18.98
C GLU A 195 -5.79 33.38 -17.97
N LEU A 196 -5.19 34.45 -18.44
CA LEU A 196 -4.76 35.58 -17.62
C LEU A 196 -5.83 36.65 -17.57
N THR A 197 -5.79 37.50 -16.56
CA THR A 197 -6.73 38.62 -16.37
C THR A 197 -6.63 39.70 -17.44
N ASP A 198 -5.49 39.79 -18.13
CA ASP A 198 -5.21 40.69 -19.25
C ASP A 198 -5.61 40.14 -20.63
N GLY A 199 -6.22 38.96 -20.69
CA GLY A 199 -6.63 38.28 -21.92
C GLY A 199 -5.56 37.36 -22.53
N GLY A 200 -4.35 37.37 -21.98
CA GLY A 200 -3.30 36.42 -22.40
C GLY A 200 -3.60 34.97 -22.02
N SER A 201 -2.91 34.03 -22.65
CA SER A 201 -3.04 32.62 -22.31
C SER A 201 -1.72 31.86 -22.41
N VAL A 202 -1.58 30.87 -21.51
CA VAL A 202 -0.43 29.94 -21.46
C VAL A 202 -0.94 28.52 -21.48
N VAL A 203 -0.56 27.76 -22.49
CA VAL A 203 -0.87 26.33 -22.60
C VAL A 203 0.39 25.51 -22.38
N ARG A 204 0.33 24.61 -21.41
CA ARG A 204 1.36 23.59 -21.16
C ARG A 204 0.79 22.22 -21.48
N ALA A 205 1.49 21.46 -22.28
CA ALA A 205 1.13 20.08 -22.58
C ALA A 205 2.32 19.17 -22.28
N THR A 206 2.06 18.09 -21.56
CA THR A 206 3.06 17.07 -21.29
C THR A 206 2.52 15.72 -21.72
N SER A 207 3.31 14.92 -22.42
CA SER A 207 2.99 13.51 -22.68
C SER A 207 4.14 12.62 -22.22
N LEU A 208 3.79 11.45 -21.68
CA LEU A 208 4.73 10.43 -21.27
C LEU A 208 4.31 9.10 -21.92
N LEU A 209 5.16 8.59 -22.79
CA LEU A 209 5.03 7.28 -23.41
C LEU A 209 6.12 6.38 -22.87
N SER A 210 5.79 5.15 -22.50
CA SER A 210 6.77 4.21 -21.95
C SER A 210 6.65 2.86 -22.61
N MET A 211 7.80 2.25 -22.88
CA MET A 211 7.87 0.88 -23.40
C MET A 211 9.01 0.13 -22.70
N SER A 212 8.97 -1.18 -22.77
CA SER A 212 10.08 -1.98 -22.34
C SER A 212 10.55 -2.93 -23.42
N ILE A 213 11.84 -2.98 -23.62
CA ILE A 213 12.50 -3.89 -24.55
C ILE A 213 13.45 -4.75 -23.74
N ARG A 214 13.15 -6.06 -23.65
CA ARG A 214 13.86 -7.00 -22.77
C ARG A 214 13.85 -6.51 -21.32
N GLN A 215 15.01 -6.20 -20.74
CA GLN A 215 15.17 -5.72 -19.34
C GLN A 215 15.38 -4.21 -19.25
N THR A 216 15.26 -3.50 -20.38
CA THR A 216 15.48 -2.07 -20.43
C THR A 216 14.13 -1.37 -20.60
N TRP A 217 13.90 -0.37 -19.76
CA TRP A 217 12.77 0.55 -19.88
C TRP A 217 13.21 1.80 -20.61
N ILE A 218 12.38 2.21 -21.54
CA ILE A 218 12.55 3.45 -22.30
C ILE A 218 11.26 4.23 -22.13
N SER A 219 11.37 5.46 -21.64
CA SER A 219 10.26 6.39 -21.53
C SER A 219 10.61 7.67 -22.26
N HIS A 220 9.67 8.17 -23.02
CA HIS A 220 9.80 9.45 -23.70
C HIS A 220 8.79 10.41 -23.11
N ARG A 221 9.28 11.51 -22.52
CA ARG A 221 8.49 12.64 -22.06
C ARG A 221 8.61 13.75 -23.10
N MET A 222 7.51 14.29 -23.52
CA MET A 222 7.45 15.46 -24.39
C MET A 222 6.71 16.58 -23.66
N GLU A 223 7.22 17.78 -23.78
CA GLU A 223 6.68 18.98 -23.14
C GLU A 223 6.55 20.09 -24.19
N ALA A 224 5.42 20.79 -24.16
CA ALA A 224 5.16 21.93 -25.03
C ALA A 224 4.63 23.10 -24.19
N LEU A 225 5.19 24.27 -24.41
CA LEU A 225 4.72 25.54 -23.87
C LEU A 225 4.33 26.46 -25.03
N LEU A 226 3.08 26.89 -25.04
CA LEU A 226 2.54 27.84 -26.01
C LEU A 226 2.05 29.07 -25.23
N VAL A 227 2.56 30.22 -25.58
CA VAL A 227 2.24 31.48 -24.92
C VAL A 227 1.60 32.43 -25.95
N ARG A 228 0.45 33.00 -25.66
CA ARG A 228 -0.25 33.94 -26.52
C ARG A 228 -0.65 35.17 -25.74
N ASP A 229 -0.39 36.33 -26.32
CA ASP A 229 -0.81 37.65 -25.82
C ASP A 229 -0.42 37.92 -24.36
N VAL A 230 0.77 37.48 -23.96
CA VAL A 230 1.33 37.66 -22.62
C VAL A 230 2.47 38.66 -22.66
N LEU A 231 2.56 39.49 -21.64
CA LEU A 231 3.61 40.50 -21.49
C LEU A 231 4.99 39.86 -21.24
N PRO A 232 6.11 40.54 -21.56
CA PRO A 232 7.44 40.08 -21.18
C PRO A 232 7.54 39.74 -19.67
N PRO A 233 8.35 38.74 -19.25
CA PRO A 233 9.34 38.02 -20.07
C PRO A 233 8.82 36.86 -20.90
N LEU A 234 7.54 36.47 -20.81
CA LEU A 234 6.99 35.32 -21.51
C LEU A 234 6.47 35.61 -22.93
N ALA A 235 6.50 36.89 -23.35
CA ALA A 235 5.99 37.29 -24.65
C ALA A 235 6.65 36.53 -25.81
N GLY A 236 5.85 35.80 -26.58
CA GLY A 236 6.34 35.05 -27.74
C GLY A 236 7.16 33.79 -27.41
N GLU A 237 7.26 33.38 -26.15
CA GLU A 237 7.94 32.15 -25.76
C GLU A 237 7.11 30.94 -26.15
N HIS A 238 7.56 30.27 -27.22
CA HIS A 238 7.09 28.93 -27.54
C HIS A 238 8.23 27.97 -27.34
N SER A 239 8.01 26.92 -26.56
CA SER A 239 9.02 25.90 -26.39
C SER A 239 8.42 24.51 -26.61
N VAL A 240 9.17 23.67 -27.30
CA VAL A 240 8.87 22.25 -27.46
C VAL A 240 10.14 21.48 -27.16
N GLY A 241 10.07 20.57 -26.24
CA GLY A 241 11.20 19.74 -25.85
C GLY A 241 10.72 18.43 -25.22
N GLY A 242 11.64 17.76 -24.57
CA GLY A 242 11.30 16.55 -23.87
C GLY A 242 12.52 15.90 -23.24
N ALA A 243 12.31 14.67 -22.78
CA ALA A 243 13.37 13.85 -22.23
C ALA A 243 13.20 12.38 -22.63
N LEU A 244 14.30 11.75 -22.94
CA LEU A 244 14.41 10.30 -23.07
C LEU A 244 14.95 9.75 -21.75
N LEU A 245 14.18 8.87 -21.12
CA LEU A 245 14.54 8.19 -19.88
C LEU A 245 14.80 6.72 -20.20
N VAL A 246 15.93 6.21 -19.75
CA VAL A 246 16.30 4.81 -19.89
C VAL A 246 16.58 4.25 -18.50
N SER A 247 16.02 3.10 -18.20
CA SER A 247 16.23 2.43 -16.92
C SER A 247 16.50 0.96 -17.12
N ARG A 248 17.54 0.45 -16.46
CA ARG A 248 17.94 -0.95 -16.50
C ARG A 248 18.43 -1.43 -15.15
N SER A 249 18.07 -2.66 -14.80
CA SER A 249 18.68 -3.34 -13.65
C SER A 249 19.85 -4.21 -14.11
N LEU A 250 21.05 -3.98 -13.56
CA LEU A 250 22.28 -4.70 -13.85
C LEU A 250 22.79 -5.31 -12.54
N HIS A 251 22.76 -6.65 -12.40
CA HIS A 251 23.24 -7.35 -11.20
C HIS A 251 22.71 -6.78 -9.87
N GLY A 252 21.46 -6.32 -9.87
CA GLY A 252 20.82 -5.75 -8.68
C GLY A 252 21.03 -4.25 -8.47
N VAL A 253 21.90 -3.61 -9.25
CA VAL A 253 22.04 -2.15 -9.30
C VAL A 253 21.05 -1.59 -10.32
N ILE A 254 20.29 -0.57 -9.94
CA ILE A 254 19.42 0.15 -10.86
C ILE A 254 20.21 1.31 -11.45
N VAL A 255 20.31 1.32 -12.76
CA VAL A 255 20.93 2.41 -13.50
C VAL A 255 19.86 3.13 -14.31
N ARG A 256 19.78 4.45 -14.16
CA ARG A 256 18.88 5.32 -14.92
C ARG A 256 19.66 6.39 -15.63
N GLY A 257 19.33 6.60 -16.90
CA GLY A 257 19.83 7.72 -17.70
C GLY A 257 18.68 8.62 -18.10
N GLU A 258 18.92 9.92 -18.12
CA GLU A 258 18.02 10.92 -18.68
C GLU A 258 18.77 11.80 -19.67
N LEU A 259 18.19 11.99 -20.85
CA LEU A 259 18.63 12.91 -21.87
C LEU A 259 17.50 13.88 -22.17
N GLY A 260 17.59 15.08 -21.64
CA GLY A 260 16.67 16.18 -21.94
C GLY A 260 17.09 16.92 -23.21
N TYR A 261 16.11 17.32 -23.98
CA TYR A 261 16.31 18.05 -25.24
C TYR A 261 15.24 19.14 -25.43
N GLU A 262 15.59 20.14 -26.21
CA GLU A 262 14.73 21.20 -26.70
C GLU A 262 14.77 21.21 -28.23
N VAL A 263 13.62 21.36 -28.86
CA VAL A 263 13.49 21.46 -30.33
C VAL A 263 13.16 22.90 -30.75
N LEU A 264 12.33 23.56 -29.96
CA LEU A 264 11.95 24.97 -30.11
C LEU A 264 12.17 25.70 -28.79
N PRO A 265 12.66 26.95 -28.81
CA PRO A 265 13.02 27.76 -29.98
C PRO A 265 14.34 27.35 -30.62
N ARG A 266 15.19 26.59 -29.92
CA ARG A 266 16.52 26.17 -30.42
C ARG A 266 16.74 24.69 -30.18
N ARG A 267 17.27 24.00 -31.17
CA ARG A 267 17.67 22.60 -31.00
C ARG A 267 18.91 22.48 -30.13
N ARG A 268 18.76 21.91 -28.92
CA ARG A 268 19.86 21.70 -27.98
C ARG A 268 19.53 20.57 -26.99
N THR A 269 20.58 19.97 -26.46
CA THR A 269 20.46 19.14 -25.23
C THR A 269 20.29 20.07 -24.03
N THR A 270 19.40 19.75 -23.11
CA THR A 270 19.12 20.56 -21.90
C THR A 270 19.72 19.99 -20.65
N VAL A 271 19.55 18.69 -20.45
CA VAL A 271 20.01 17.96 -19.27
C VAL A 271 20.55 16.58 -19.70
N MET A 272 21.61 16.15 -19.05
CA MET A 272 22.05 14.77 -19.06
C MET A 272 22.18 14.32 -17.61
N SER A 273 21.63 13.18 -17.24
CA SER A 273 21.82 12.62 -15.91
C SER A 273 22.00 11.10 -15.94
N LEU A 274 22.76 10.61 -14.97
CA LEU A 274 22.97 9.19 -14.71
C LEU A 274 22.82 8.96 -13.21
N LEU A 275 21.85 8.15 -12.83
CA LEU A 275 21.60 7.75 -11.45
C LEU A 275 21.89 6.26 -11.30
N ALA A 276 22.62 5.90 -10.27
CA ALA A 276 22.82 4.51 -9.85
C ALA A 276 22.31 4.31 -8.42
N GLU A 277 21.46 3.33 -8.25
CA GLU A 277 20.96 2.91 -6.93
C GLU A 277 21.43 1.50 -6.64
N LEU A 278 22.13 1.31 -5.53
CA LEU A 278 22.59 0.00 -5.10
C LEU A 278 21.48 -0.75 -4.39
N PRO A 279 21.46 -2.10 -4.44
CA PRO A 279 20.52 -2.89 -3.66
C PRO A 279 20.69 -2.57 -2.17
N ARG A 280 19.60 -2.55 -1.45
CA ARG A 280 19.61 -2.24 -0.02
C ARG A 280 20.42 -3.29 0.75
N LEU A 281 21.53 -2.89 1.32
CA LEU A 281 22.37 -3.71 2.18
C LEU A 281 21.89 -3.60 3.63
N ARG A 282 21.18 -4.61 4.14
CA ARG A 282 20.57 -4.62 5.48
C ARG A 282 19.63 -3.40 5.68
N ARG A 283 20.07 -2.37 6.43
CA ARG A 283 19.32 -1.15 6.74
C ARG A 283 19.88 0.09 6.04
N VAL A 284 20.81 -0.09 5.14
CA VAL A 284 21.51 1.01 4.43
C VAL A 284 21.11 1.01 2.96
N GLN A 285 20.77 2.17 2.43
CA GLN A 285 20.52 2.42 1.01
C GLN A 285 21.58 3.42 0.51
N LEU A 286 22.20 3.11 -0.61
CA LEU A 286 23.22 3.93 -1.27
C LEU A 286 22.72 4.33 -2.65
N SER A 287 22.89 5.60 -3.03
CA SER A 287 22.66 6.07 -4.38
C SER A 287 23.68 7.11 -4.78
N GLY A 288 23.98 7.17 -6.07
CA GLY A 288 24.86 8.17 -6.67
C GLY A 288 24.24 8.73 -7.94
N GLU A 289 24.37 10.02 -8.15
CA GLU A 289 23.84 10.74 -9.31
C GLU A 289 24.92 11.64 -9.90
N LEU A 290 25.06 11.59 -11.21
CA LEU A 290 25.84 12.53 -12.00
C LEU A 290 24.89 13.26 -12.93
N SER A 291 24.93 14.58 -12.96
CA SER A 291 24.09 15.37 -13.84
C SER A 291 24.86 16.52 -14.47
N TYR A 292 24.43 16.90 -15.68
CA TYR A 292 24.91 18.07 -16.40
C TYR A 292 23.74 18.88 -16.90
N ASN A 293 23.71 20.16 -16.57
CA ASN A 293 22.72 21.11 -17.06
C ASN A 293 23.35 22.03 -18.08
N ALA A 294 22.87 21.97 -19.33
CA ALA A 294 23.44 22.71 -20.44
C ALA A 294 23.17 24.22 -20.37
N ALA A 295 22.07 24.66 -19.75
CA ALA A 295 21.74 26.07 -19.59
C ALA A 295 22.71 26.78 -18.64
N SER A 296 22.96 26.20 -17.48
CA SER A 296 23.92 26.72 -16.49
C SER A 296 25.38 26.27 -16.75
N ARG A 297 25.58 25.29 -17.61
CA ARG A 297 26.89 24.63 -17.84
C ARG A 297 27.50 24.09 -16.54
N ILE A 298 26.67 23.58 -15.66
CA ILE A 298 27.08 23.02 -14.37
C ILE A 298 26.91 21.50 -14.40
N SER A 299 27.98 20.78 -14.06
CA SER A 299 27.91 19.37 -13.70
C SER A 299 27.76 19.24 -12.18
N ARG A 300 27.04 18.22 -11.73
CA ARG A 300 26.86 17.89 -10.30
C ARG A 300 27.05 16.42 -10.08
N ALA A 301 27.76 16.08 -9.00
CA ALA A 301 27.83 14.74 -8.46
C ALA A 301 27.15 14.73 -7.09
N ILE A 302 26.21 13.81 -6.86
CA ILE A 302 25.50 13.69 -5.59
C ILE A 302 25.62 12.26 -5.12
N GLY A 303 26.14 12.08 -3.90
CA GLY A 303 26.14 10.80 -3.18
C GLY A 303 25.16 10.84 -2.02
N ARG A 304 24.34 9.79 -1.84
CA ARG A 304 23.39 9.71 -0.71
C ARG A 304 23.55 8.38 0.00
N ILE A 305 23.55 8.45 1.34
CA ILE A 305 23.53 7.30 2.24
C ILE A 305 22.34 7.47 3.17
N ARG A 306 21.41 6.53 3.14
CA ARG A 306 20.28 6.48 4.06
C ARG A 306 20.35 5.26 4.94
N ARG A 307 20.17 5.45 6.26
CA ARG A 307 20.08 4.38 7.25
C ARG A 307 18.85 4.54 8.11
N ASP A 308 18.02 3.50 8.17
CA ASP A 308 16.86 3.45 9.06
C ASP A 308 17.24 2.72 10.37
N GLN A 309 17.15 3.42 11.50
CA GLN A 309 17.48 2.89 12.84
C GLN A 309 16.23 2.69 13.71
N GLY A 310 15.18 2.04 13.19
CA GLY A 310 13.95 1.78 13.91
C GLY A 310 13.12 3.04 14.18
N ARG A 311 13.54 3.91 15.08
CA ARG A 311 12.81 5.13 15.47
C ARG A 311 13.19 6.35 14.64
N VAL A 312 14.39 6.40 14.10
CA VAL A 312 14.92 7.55 13.37
C VAL A 312 15.53 7.09 12.06
N GLY A 313 15.20 7.76 10.97
CA GLY A 313 15.86 7.66 9.67
C GLY A 313 16.93 8.75 9.58
N VAL A 314 18.13 8.39 9.13
CA VAL A 314 19.24 9.30 8.91
C VAL A 314 19.63 9.25 7.45
N THR A 315 19.62 10.39 6.78
CA THR A 315 20.10 10.53 5.40
C THR A 315 21.25 11.53 5.38
N LEU A 316 22.40 11.12 4.85
CA LEU A 316 23.51 11.99 4.53
C LEU A 316 23.59 12.13 3.02
N ALA A 317 23.56 13.34 2.50
CA ALA A 317 23.78 13.65 1.10
C ALA A 317 24.99 14.58 0.96
N VAL A 318 25.82 14.32 -0.02
CA VAL A 318 26.95 15.17 -0.40
C VAL A 318 26.77 15.54 -1.85
N GLU A 319 26.73 16.83 -2.14
CA GLU A 319 26.66 17.39 -3.48
C GLU A 319 27.95 18.13 -3.82
N VAL A 320 28.52 17.81 -4.96
CA VAL A 320 29.74 18.46 -5.49
C VAL A 320 29.41 19.01 -6.87
N PRO A 321 29.17 20.32 -7.01
CA PRO A 321 28.99 20.96 -8.29
C PRO A 321 30.35 21.27 -8.95
N SER A 322 30.38 21.34 -10.30
CA SER A 322 31.60 21.76 -11.03
C SER A 322 31.91 23.25 -10.85
N ARG A 323 30.92 24.06 -10.43
CA ARG A 323 31.05 25.48 -10.08
C ARG A 323 30.20 25.77 -8.87
N GLY A 324 30.75 26.47 -7.90
CA GLY A 324 30.11 26.74 -6.62
C GLY A 324 30.74 25.94 -5.48
N THR A 325 30.15 25.99 -4.31
CA THR A 325 30.63 25.30 -3.10
C THR A 325 29.97 23.93 -2.97
N PRO A 326 30.72 22.90 -2.57
CA PRO A 326 30.15 21.63 -2.17
C PRO A 326 29.18 21.80 -1.00
N ALA A 327 28.09 21.02 -1.01
CA ALA A 327 27.10 21.02 0.04
C ALA A 327 27.01 19.64 0.71
N VAL A 328 26.85 19.66 2.03
CA VAL A 328 26.58 18.45 2.82
C VAL A 328 25.25 18.65 3.52
N GLN A 329 24.32 17.72 3.33
CA GLN A 329 23.01 17.74 3.95
C GLN A 329 22.86 16.54 4.87
N LEU A 330 22.47 16.79 6.12
CA LEU A 330 22.05 15.78 7.07
C LEU A 330 20.55 15.92 7.32
N GLU A 331 19.80 14.87 7.04
CA GLU A 331 18.37 14.79 7.29
C GLU A 331 18.09 13.76 8.37
N LEU A 332 17.34 14.16 9.39
CA LEU A 332 16.81 13.28 10.41
C LEU A 332 15.29 13.21 10.24
N SER A 333 14.75 12.01 10.13
CA SER A 333 13.31 11.78 9.94
C SER A 333 12.75 10.85 11.00
N THR A 334 11.60 11.21 11.56
CA THR A 334 10.82 10.34 12.45
C THR A 334 9.33 10.55 12.22
N SER A 335 8.55 9.53 12.48
CA SER A 335 7.08 9.58 12.41
C SER A 335 6.48 9.13 13.73
N LEU A 336 5.38 9.75 14.09
CA LEU A 336 4.61 9.49 15.29
C LEU A 336 3.36 8.69 14.94
N ILE A 337 3.20 7.50 15.54
CA ILE A 337 2.01 6.68 15.35
C ILE A 337 1.37 6.43 16.72
N PRO A 338 0.15 6.93 16.97
CA PRO A 338 -0.56 6.63 18.20
C PRO A 338 -0.97 5.15 18.22
N ASN A 339 -0.68 4.47 19.33
CA ASN A 339 -1.16 3.11 19.56
C ASN A 339 -2.47 3.18 20.36
N PRO A 340 -3.61 2.76 19.78
CA PRO A 340 -4.92 2.93 20.42
C PRO A 340 -5.11 2.07 21.68
N LEU A 341 -4.42 0.94 21.81
CA LEU A 341 -4.51 0.06 22.99
C LEU A 341 -3.66 0.58 24.16
N THR A 342 -2.42 0.96 23.87
CA THR A 342 -1.50 1.40 24.95
C THR A 342 -1.61 2.89 25.23
N ARG A 343 -2.31 3.67 24.39
CA ARG A 343 -2.38 5.15 24.43
C ARG A 343 -1.00 5.82 24.37
N ARG A 344 0.02 5.12 23.92
CA ARG A 344 1.38 5.62 23.74
C ARG A 344 1.65 5.95 22.28
N ILE A 345 2.57 6.86 22.05
CA ILE A 345 3.04 7.22 20.70
C ILE A 345 4.27 6.37 20.39
N ALA A 346 4.22 5.64 19.29
CA ALA A 346 5.36 4.94 18.73
C ALA A 346 6.12 5.83 17.75
N LEU A 347 7.45 5.79 17.80
CA LEU A 347 8.35 6.51 16.91
C LEU A 347 8.86 5.57 15.82
N HIS A 348 8.84 6.02 14.57
CA HIS A 348 9.29 5.24 13.42
C HIS A 348 10.18 6.06 12.49
N ALA A 349 11.24 5.43 11.97
CA ALA A 349 12.21 6.06 11.06
C ALA A 349 11.64 6.45 9.69
N ARG A 350 10.46 5.94 9.34
CA ARG A 350 9.84 6.13 8.01
C ARG A 350 8.55 6.91 8.13
N PRO A 351 8.12 7.61 7.05
CA PRO A 351 6.85 8.31 7.04
C PRO A 351 5.68 7.35 7.29
N ALA A 352 4.92 7.59 8.35
CA ALA A 352 3.76 6.77 8.73
C ALA A 352 2.43 7.37 8.26
N ALA A 353 2.37 8.67 8.02
CA ALA A 353 1.15 9.38 7.64
C ALA A 353 0.53 8.88 6.33
N SER A 354 1.33 8.31 5.42
CA SER A 354 0.89 7.74 4.13
C SER A 354 0.76 6.22 4.15
N SER A 355 0.99 5.57 5.29
CA SER A 355 0.89 4.12 5.46
C SER A 355 -0.20 3.75 6.46
N GLY A 356 -0.71 2.51 6.36
CA GLY A 356 -1.60 1.95 7.35
C GLY A 356 -0.83 1.28 8.49
N ALA A 357 -1.49 1.14 9.63
CA ALA A 357 -0.96 0.39 10.76
C ALA A 357 -2.04 -0.50 11.39
N VAL A 358 -1.60 -1.57 12.05
CA VAL A 358 -2.44 -2.46 12.85
C VAL A 358 -1.79 -2.63 14.22
N THR A 359 -2.57 -2.42 15.26
CA THR A 359 -2.23 -2.86 16.61
C THR A 359 -2.86 -4.23 16.81
N ALA A 360 -2.05 -5.27 16.69
CA ALA A 360 -2.44 -6.64 16.93
C ALA A 360 -2.41 -6.92 18.44
N HIS A 361 -3.44 -7.59 18.93
CA HIS A 361 -3.58 -8.03 20.31
C HIS A 361 -3.77 -9.54 20.32
N VAL A 362 -2.82 -10.27 20.90
CA VAL A 362 -2.80 -11.73 20.94
C VAL A 362 -3.00 -12.19 22.38
N PHE A 363 -3.95 -13.06 22.60
CA PHE A 363 -4.31 -13.56 23.92
C PHE A 363 -4.83 -15.01 23.82
N LEU A 364 -4.75 -15.73 24.95
CA LEU A 364 -5.30 -17.07 25.08
C LEU A 364 -6.80 -16.95 25.41
N ASP A 365 -7.63 -17.18 24.40
CA ASP A 365 -9.09 -17.18 24.50
C ASP A 365 -9.55 -18.48 25.19
N ARG A 366 -9.89 -18.38 26.49
CA ARG A 366 -10.25 -19.55 27.29
C ARG A 366 -11.71 -19.95 27.15
N ASN A 367 -12.59 -19.01 26.83
CA ASN A 367 -14.03 -19.28 26.71
C ASN A 367 -14.50 -19.44 25.26
N GLY A 368 -13.60 -19.22 24.27
CA GLY A 368 -13.88 -19.40 22.85
C GLY A 368 -14.79 -18.33 22.24
N ASN A 369 -14.95 -17.18 22.91
CA ASN A 369 -15.85 -16.12 22.44
C ASN A 369 -15.20 -15.19 21.40
N GLY A 370 -13.86 -15.25 21.22
CA GLY A 370 -13.11 -14.48 20.24
C GLY A 370 -12.86 -13.02 20.61
N THR A 371 -13.20 -12.62 21.83
CA THR A 371 -12.94 -11.30 22.41
C THR A 371 -12.14 -11.47 23.69
N ARG A 372 -11.29 -10.51 24.00
CA ARG A 372 -10.48 -10.58 25.21
C ARG A 372 -11.30 -10.24 26.44
N ASP A 373 -11.34 -11.14 27.40
CA ASP A 373 -11.95 -10.99 28.69
C ASP A 373 -10.94 -10.80 29.82
N ASP A 374 -11.43 -10.32 30.98
CA ASP A 374 -10.61 -10.24 32.18
C ASP A 374 -10.16 -11.64 32.64
N GLY A 375 -8.87 -11.81 32.88
CA GLY A 375 -8.26 -13.08 33.28
C GLY A 375 -7.72 -13.93 32.12
N GLU A 376 -7.88 -13.52 30.87
CA GLU A 376 -7.27 -14.16 29.73
C GLU A 376 -5.82 -13.66 29.54
N PRO A 377 -4.83 -14.58 29.58
CA PRO A 377 -3.43 -14.18 29.54
C PRO A 377 -3.04 -13.69 28.13
N PRO A 378 -2.28 -12.58 28.05
CA PRO A 378 -1.67 -12.15 26.82
C PRO A 378 -0.59 -13.15 26.37
N ILE A 379 -0.39 -13.25 25.05
CA ILE A 379 0.68 -14.09 24.48
C ILE A 379 1.81 -13.21 23.99
N GLU A 380 2.97 -13.37 24.61
CA GLU A 380 4.20 -12.70 24.26
C GLU A 380 4.93 -13.40 23.10
N HIS A 381 5.80 -12.70 22.39
CA HIS A 381 6.66 -13.20 21.31
C HIS A 381 5.92 -13.77 20.08
N ALA A 382 4.59 -13.63 19.98
CA ALA A 382 3.86 -14.04 18.80
C ALA A 382 4.28 -13.20 17.59
N GLY A 383 4.73 -13.85 16.54
CA GLY A 383 5.11 -13.24 15.26
C GLY A 383 3.96 -13.22 14.26
N PHE A 384 4.12 -12.46 13.19
CA PHE A 384 3.06 -12.26 12.21
C PHE A 384 3.54 -12.46 10.78
N PHE A 385 2.60 -12.85 9.94
CA PHE A 385 2.69 -12.74 8.50
C PHE A 385 1.71 -11.67 8.02
N VAL A 386 2.21 -10.75 7.21
CA VAL A 386 1.40 -9.79 6.48
C VAL A 386 1.45 -10.17 5.00
N ASN A 387 0.31 -10.48 4.43
CA ASN A 387 0.23 -10.93 3.05
C ASN A 387 1.17 -12.11 2.72
N ARG A 388 1.48 -13.06 3.58
CA ARG A 388 2.47 -14.18 3.52
C ARG A 388 3.93 -13.79 3.80
N ASN A 389 4.27 -12.52 3.99
CA ASN A 389 5.62 -12.11 4.40
C ASN A 389 5.71 -12.10 5.91
N SER A 390 6.74 -12.72 6.47
CA SER A 390 7.08 -12.55 7.87
C SER A 390 7.48 -11.09 8.12
N VAL A 391 6.94 -10.49 9.17
CA VAL A 391 7.26 -9.12 9.59
C VAL A 391 8.01 -9.12 10.91
N ALA A 392 8.87 -8.14 11.11
CA ALA A 392 9.77 -8.08 12.27
C ALA A 392 9.09 -7.88 13.63
N PRO A 393 7.96 -7.15 13.79
CA PRO A 393 7.34 -6.97 15.09
C PRO A 393 6.79 -8.28 15.66
N HIS A 394 7.06 -8.51 16.95
CA HIS A 394 6.46 -9.57 17.77
C HIS A 394 5.69 -8.93 18.91
N THR A 395 4.76 -9.66 19.52
CA THR A 395 4.02 -9.19 20.69
C THR A 395 4.95 -9.01 21.89
N ASN A 396 4.65 -7.98 22.68
CA ASN A 396 5.29 -7.73 23.96
C ASN A 396 4.58 -8.52 25.09
N ALA A 397 5.02 -8.35 26.34
CA ALA A 397 4.44 -8.98 27.53
C ALA A 397 2.93 -8.68 27.72
N GLY A 398 2.39 -7.65 27.11
CA GLY A 398 0.95 -7.37 27.08
C GLY A 398 0.22 -8.01 25.89
N GLY A 399 0.87 -8.87 25.11
CA GLY A 399 0.29 -9.49 23.92
C GLY A 399 0.11 -8.51 22.75
N ILE A 400 0.76 -7.34 22.76
CA ILE A 400 0.52 -6.27 21.80
C ILE A 400 1.71 -6.14 20.86
N ALA A 401 1.43 -6.15 19.54
CA ALA A 401 2.38 -5.80 18.50
C ALA A 401 1.81 -4.70 17.61
N MET A 402 2.67 -3.80 17.13
CA MET A 402 2.30 -2.81 16.15
C MET A 402 2.90 -3.16 14.80
N LEU A 403 2.05 -3.47 13.83
CA LEU A 403 2.40 -3.77 12.45
C LEU A 403 2.20 -2.48 11.66
N ASP A 404 3.27 -1.89 11.22
CA ASP A 404 3.30 -0.60 10.51
C ASP A 404 3.61 -0.79 9.01
N TYR A 405 3.53 0.31 8.25
CA TYR A 405 3.80 0.35 6.81
C TYR A 405 2.95 -0.62 5.99
N LEU A 406 1.72 -0.85 6.44
CA LEU A 406 0.78 -1.66 5.70
C LEU A 406 0.31 -0.92 4.44
N PRO A 407 0.10 -1.63 3.31
CA PRO A 407 -0.42 -1.02 2.10
C PRO A 407 -1.81 -0.45 2.36
N VAL A 408 -1.99 0.83 2.04
CA VAL A 408 -3.27 1.53 2.22
C VAL A 408 -4.20 1.28 1.05
N HIS A 409 -5.52 1.31 1.32
CA HIS A 409 -6.58 1.12 0.32
C HIS A 409 -6.53 -0.22 -0.44
N ALA A 410 -5.75 -1.18 0.06
CA ALA A 410 -5.63 -2.52 -0.54
C ALA A 410 -5.95 -3.60 0.50
N PRO A 411 -6.62 -4.70 0.11
CA PRO A 411 -6.86 -5.83 0.99
C PRO A 411 -5.53 -6.39 1.53
N THR A 412 -5.41 -6.45 2.84
CA THR A 412 -4.23 -6.92 3.55
C THR A 412 -4.62 -8.03 4.50
N ASP A 413 -4.00 -9.20 4.36
CA ASP A 413 -4.21 -10.36 5.23
C ASP A 413 -3.13 -10.37 6.32
N VAL A 414 -3.56 -10.41 7.58
CA VAL A 414 -2.68 -10.54 8.74
C VAL A 414 -3.01 -11.85 9.45
N ARG A 415 -1.99 -12.65 9.74
CA ARG A 415 -2.11 -13.90 10.48
C ARG A 415 -0.95 -14.09 11.45
N ILE A 416 -1.20 -14.82 12.53
CA ILE A 416 -0.15 -15.24 13.46
C ILE A 416 0.76 -16.27 12.79
N SER A 417 2.04 -16.22 13.10
CA SER A 417 3.00 -17.28 12.80
C SER A 417 2.93 -18.33 13.91
N THR A 418 2.28 -19.46 13.64
CA THR A 418 2.12 -20.52 14.65
C THR A 418 3.45 -21.07 15.15
N SER A 419 4.51 -21.00 14.35
CA SER A 419 5.87 -21.43 14.75
C SER A 419 6.52 -20.52 15.80
N THR A 420 5.91 -19.37 16.11
CA THR A 420 6.39 -18.43 17.14
C THR A 420 5.59 -18.51 18.44
N LEU A 421 4.54 -19.32 18.48
CA LEU A 421 3.78 -19.58 19.69
C LEU A 421 4.59 -20.50 20.60
N GLU A 422 4.58 -20.22 21.89
CA GLU A 422 5.36 -20.95 22.89
C GLU A 422 4.89 -22.40 23.03
N ASP A 423 3.57 -22.62 22.97
CA ASP A 423 2.98 -23.94 23.06
C ASP A 423 2.57 -24.44 21.66
N PRO A 424 3.04 -25.62 21.21
CA PRO A 424 2.68 -26.20 19.92
C PRO A 424 1.20 -26.60 19.81
N TRP A 425 0.48 -26.67 20.93
CA TRP A 425 -0.95 -26.91 21.00
C TRP A 425 -1.79 -25.64 20.86
N TRP A 426 -1.17 -24.48 20.83
CA TRP A 426 -1.86 -23.23 20.63
C TRP A 426 -2.18 -23.01 19.14
N LEU A 427 -3.45 -22.81 18.85
CA LEU A 427 -3.95 -22.55 17.51
C LEU A 427 -4.67 -21.21 17.45
N PRO A 428 -4.36 -20.34 16.47
CA PRO A 428 -5.16 -19.16 16.23
C PRO A 428 -6.61 -19.55 15.90
N SER A 429 -7.58 -19.00 16.63
CA SER A 429 -9.01 -19.26 16.41
C SER A 429 -9.48 -18.76 15.03
N ARG A 430 -8.71 -17.86 14.42
CA ARG A 430 -8.94 -17.34 13.06
C ARG A 430 -7.69 -17.55 12.20
N PRO A 431 -7.81 -18.16 11.01
CA PRO A 431 -6.64 -18.46 10.16
C PRO A 431 -5.97 -17.20 9.64
N ALA A 432 -6.73 -16.13 9.42
CA ALA A 432 -6.24 -14.80 9.03
C ALA A 432 -7.35 -13.76 9.22
N VAL A 433 -6.95 -12.51 9.41
CA VAL A 433 -7.85 -11.35 9.39
C VAL A 433 -7.55 -10.52 8.16
N ARG A 434 -8.56 -10.32 7.31
CA ARG A 434 -8.48 -9.47 6.12
C ARG A 434 -9.01 -8.08 6.43
N MET A 435 -8.22 -7.06 6.12
CA MET A 435 -8.59 -5.66 6.34
C MET A 435 -8.11 -4.77 5.20
N ILE A 436 -8.61 -3.55 5.18
CA ILE A 436 -8.13 -2.50 4.26
C ILE A 436 -7.55 -1.37 5.12
N PRO A 437 -6.23 -1.32 5.33
CA PRO A 437 -5.60 -0.28 6.14
C PRO A 437 -5.81 1.10 5.54
N ARG A 438 -5.93 2.11 6.40
CA ARG A 438 -6.10 3.51 6.03
C ARG A 438 -4.89 4.33 6.44
N PRO A 439 -4.55 5.41 5.70
CA PRO A 439 -3.42 6.27 6.04
C PRO A 439 -3.58 6.88 7.43
N GLY A 440 -2.49 6.91 8.19
CA GLY A 440 -2.42 7.56 9.50
C GLY A 440 -3.29 6.95 10.60
N LYS A 441 -3.98 5.82 10.34
CA LYS A 441 -4.86 5.14 11.31
C LYS A 441 -4.30 3.77 11.67
N ALA A 442 -4.13 3.49 12.96
CA ALA A 442 -3.85 2.17 13.48
C ALA A 442 -5.17 1.46 13.80
N LEU A 443 -5.45 0.34 13.11
CA LEU A 443 -6.59 -0.51 13.40
C LEU A 443 -6.25 -1.44 14.56
N VAL A 444 -7.17 -1.62 15.50
CA VAL A 444 -7.05 -2.65 16.54
C VAL A 444 -7.63 -3.95 16.01
N VAL A 445 -6.87 -5.04 16.15
CA VAL A 445 -7.30 -6.36 15.72
C VAL A 445 -6.93 -7.38 16.79
N ASP A 446 -7.95 -8.05 17.29
CA ASP A 446 -7.82 -9.15 18.24
C ASP A 446 -7.52 -10.46 17.50
N PHE A 447 -6.52 -11.16 18.02
CA PHE A 447 -6.08 -12.47 17.56
C PHE A 447 -6.22 -13.48 18.70
N PRO A 448 -7.43 -14.03 18.90
CA PRO A 448 -7.65 -15.07 19.88
C PRO A 448 -6.91 -16.34 19.50
N VAL A 449 -6.30 -16.97 20.48
CA VAL A 449 -5.59 -18.24 20.37
C VAL A 449 -6.25 -19.21 21.33
N ALA A 450 -6.60 -20.40 20.85
CA ALA A 450 -7.20 -21.44 21.65
C ALA A 450 -6.22 -22.60 21.86
N VAL A 451 -6.40 -23.36 22.93
CA VAL A 451 -5.70 -24.62 23.13
C VAL A 451 -6.36 -25.67 22.24
N ALA A 452 -5.59 -26.28 21.37
CA ALA A 452 -6.06 -27.36 20.50
C ALA A 452 -6.41 -28.61 21.30
N GLY A 453 -7.38 -29.35 20.80
CA GLY A 453 -7.77 -30.65 21.36
C GLY A 453 -7.17 -31.83 20.63
N GLU A 454 -7.35 -32.99 21.25
CA GLU A 454 -6.95 -34.30 20.77
C GLU A 454 -8.08 -35.31 21.04
N ILE A 455 -8.31 -36.22 20.12
CA ILE A 455 -9.25 -37.30 20.27
C ILE A 455 -8.54 -38.60 19.94
N THR A 456 -8.49 -39.53 20.89
CA THR A 456 -7.95 -40.89 20.68
C THR A 456 -9.04 -41.95 20.88
N GLY A 457 -8.86 -43.04 20.22
CA GLY A 457 -9.76 -44.19 20.34
C GLY A 457 -9.34 -45.36 19.47
N THR A 458 -10.17 -46.40 19.46
CA THR A 458 -9.94 -47.58 18.63
C THR A 458 -11.09 -47.79 17.66
N VAL A 459 -10.76 -48.18 16.44
CA VAL A 459 -11.74 -48.61 15.45
C VAL A 459 -11.77 -50.13 15.47
N THR A 460 -12.97 -50.71 15.65
CA THR A 460 -13.18 -52.16 15.62
C THR A 460 -14.22 -52.53 14.57
N LEU A 461 -14.00 -53.63 13.87
CA LEU A 461 -14.96 -54.21 12.94
C LEU A 461 -15.35 -55.62 13.43
N ALA A 462 -16.64 -55.81 13.77
CA ALA A 462 -17.17 -57.02 14.36
C ALA A 462 -16.35 -57.48 15.59
N GLY A 463 -15.97 -56.54 16.46
CA GLY A 463 -15.22 -56.79 17.69
C GLY A 463 -13.72 -57.06 17.53
N ARG A 464 -13.15 -56.92 16.32
CA ARG A 464 -11.70 -57.06 16.06
C ARG A 464 -11.11 -55.69 15.66
N PRO A 465 -9.86 -55.41 16.01
CA PRO A 465 -9.19 -54.20 15.56
C PRO A 465 -9.26 -54.01 14.04
N ALA A 466 -9.55 -52.80 13.59
CA ALA A 466 -9.68 -52.45 12.18
C ALA A 466 -8.70 -51.34 11.82
N GLY A 467 -7.63 -51.69 11.14
CA GLY A 467 -6.64 -50.72 10.64
C GLY A 467 -7.00 -50.15 9.27
N ARG A 468 -6.40 -49.02 8.92
CA ARG A 468 -6.58 -48.31 7.65
C ARG A 468 -8.00 -47.79 7.42
N VAL A 469 -8.74 -47.49 8.47
CA VAL A 469 -10.04 -46.86 8.42
C VAL A 469 -9.86 -45.36 8.66
N ARG A 470 -10.33 -44.54 7.74
CA ARG A 470 -10.29 -43.08 7.90
C ARG A 470 -11.43 -42.62 8.79
N VAL A 471 -11.07 -41.89 9.84
CA VAL A 471 -12.00 -41.30 10.81
C VAL A 471 -11.99 -39.78 10.60
N GLN A 472 -13.15 -39.20 10.39
CA GLN A 472 -13.32 -37.75 10.14
C GLN A 472 -14.02 -37.09 11.29
N LEU A 473 -13.55 -35.87 11.62
CA LEU A 473 -14.29 -34.91 12.43
C LEU A 473 -14.95 -33.88 11.52
N VAL A 474 -16.25 -33.79 11.59
CA VAL A 474 -17.06 -32.89 10.77
C VAL A 474 -17.74 -31.85 11.65
N ASP A 475 -17.62 -30.59 11.33
CA ASP A 475 -18.28 -29.50 12.05
C ASP A 475 -19.81 -29.45 11.76
N ASP A 476 -20.54 -28.61 12.49
CA ASP A 476 -21.99 -28.44 12.31
C ASP A 476 -22.38 -27.88 10.92
N ALA A 477 -21.43 -27.32 10.17
CA ALA A 477 -21.61 -26.86 8.79
C ALA A 477 -21.35 -27.98 7.74
N GLY A 478 -21.00 -29.19 8.19
CA GLY A 478 -20.69 -30.33 7.32
C GLY A 478 -19.28 -30.31 6.74
N LYS A 479 -18.41 -29.40 7.19
CA LYS A 479 -17.03 -29.32 6.75
C LYS A 479 -16.13 -30.27 7.58
N VAL A 480 -15.25 -31.01 6.92
CA VAL A 480 -14.24 -31.79 7.59
C VAL A 480 -13.22 -30.87 8.27
N ALA A 481 -13.17 -30.92 9.59
CA ALA A 481 -12.23 -30.17 10.42
C ALA A 481 -10.89 -30.90 10.55
N SER A 482 -10.89 -32.20 10.70
CA SER A 482 -9.69 -33.03 10.78
C SER A 482 -10.00 -34.48 10.37
N GLU A 483 -8.98 -35.26 10.00
CA GLU A 483 -9.06 -36.65 9.61
C GLU A 483 -7.83 -37.39 10.10
N ALA A 484 -8.02 -38.63 10.56
CA ALA A 484 -6.94 -39.56 10.88
C ALA A 484 -7.25 -40.96 10.32
N THR A 485 -6.21 -41.74 10.13
CA THR A 485 -6.34 -43.14 9.68
C THR A 485 -5.93 -44.09 10.82
N SER A 486 -6.77 -45.08 11.12
CA SER A 486 -6.47 -46.04 12.17
C SER A 486 -5.25 -46.91 11.84
N GLU A 487 -4.42 -47.15 12.85
CA GLU A 487 -3.27 -48.03 12.81
C GLU A 487 -3.69 -49.53 12.70
N TYR A 488 -2.74 -50.44 12.59
CA TYR A 488 -3.01 -51.87 12.41
C TYR A 488 -3.77 -52.50 13.60
N ASP A 489 -3.62 -51.94 14.79
CA ASP A 489 -4.29 -52.34 16.03
C ASP A 489 -5.64 -51.63 16.23
N GLY A 490 -6.07 -50.85 15.23
CA GLY A 490 -7.28 -50.07 15.26
C GLY A 490 -7.15 -48.72 15.96
N PHE A 491 -6.02 -48.40 16.59
CA PHE A 491 -5.81 -47.12 17.26
C PHE A 491 -5.85 -45.98 16.25
N TYR A 492 -6.49 -44.85 16.63
CA TYR A 492 -6.46 -43.60 15.88
C TYR A 492 -6.25 -42.41 16.80
N ASP A 493 -5.60 -41.40 16.28
CA ASP A 493 -5.29 -40.17 16.95
C ASP A 493 -5.58 -39.00 16.02
N VAL A 494 -6.52 -38.14 16.45
CA VAL A 494 -6.85 -36.86 15.77
C VAL A 494 -6.36 -35.72 16.63
N THR A 495 -5.34 -35.03 16.17
CA THR A 495 -4.69 -33.94 16.91
C THR A 495 -5.01 -32.59 16.32
N LYS A 496 -4.69 -31.50 17.07
CA LYS A 496 -4.84 -30.12 16.67
C LYS A 496 -6.27 -29.72 16.29
N ILE A 497 -7.22 -30.22 17.05
CA ILE A 497 -8.64 -29.92 16.85
C ILE A 497 -8.97 -28.58 17.55
N PRO A 498 -9.49 -27.58 16.84
CA PRO A 498 -10.00 -26.37 17.49
C PRO A 498 -11.12 -26.70 18.48
N PRO A 499 -11.28 -25.94 19.57
CA PRO A 499 -12.47 -26.06 20.44
C PRO A 499 -13.74 -25.89 19.62
N GLY A 500 -14.72 -26.78 19.88
CA GLY A 500 -15.97 -26.81 19.12
C GLY A 500 -16.72 -28.12 19.27
N SER A 501 -17.91 -28.20 18.66
CA SER A 501 -18.71 -29.43 18.57
C SER A 501 -18.55 -30.07 17.20
N TYR A 502 -18.31 -31.35 17.19
CA TYR A 502 -18.02 -32.09 15.98
C TYR A 502 -18.82 -33.41 15.96
N THR A 503 -19.01 -33.91 14.76
CA THR A 503 -19.47 -35.27 14.54
C THR A 503 -18.27 -36.11 14.08
N LEU A 504 -17.86 -37.05 14.92
CA LEU A 504 -16.89 -38.08 14.55
C LEU A 504 -17.61 -39.13 13.70
N ARG A 505 -17.06 -39.47 12.53
CA ARG A 505 -17.63 -40.46 11.62
C ARG A 505 -16.53 -41.17 10.85
N VAL A 506 -16.85 -42.32 10.26
CA VAL A 506 -15.97 -42.98 9.27
C VAL A 506 -16.10 -42.28 7.92
N HIS A 507 -15.02 -42.19 7.17
CA HIS A 507 -15.01 -41.63 5.83
C HIS A 507 -16.02 -42.36 4.91
N PRO A 508 -16.89 -41.65 4.17
CA PRO A 508 -17.96 -42.26 3.37
C PRO A 508 -17.49 -43.28 2.34
N GLU A 509 -16.30 -43.10 1.76
CA GLU A 509 -15.72 -44.06 0.83
C GLU A 509 -15.37 -45.38 1.55
N ASP A 510 -14.86 -45.33 2.78
CA ASP A 510 -14.49 -46.49 3.55
C ASP A 510 -15.74 -47.26 4.02
N VAL A 511 -16.82 -46.51 4.37
CA VAL A 511 -18.14 -47.12 4.64
C VAL A 511 -18.61 -47.94 3.44
N THR A 512 -18.48 -47.41 2.24
CA THR A 512 -18.88 -48.06 1.01
C THR A 512 -17.96 -49.22 0.65
N ALA A 513 -16.64 -49.01 0.68
CA ALA A 513 -15.63 -50.02 0.31
C ALA A 513 -15.63 -51.24 1.22
N MET A 514 -15.87 -51.03 2.51
CA MET A 514 -15.90 -52.12 3.51
C MET A 514 -17.29 -52.72 3.71
N GLY A 515 -18.33 -52.18 3.05
CA GLY A 515 -19.71 -52.66 3.19
C GLY A 515 -20.24 -52.51 4.61
N LEU A 516 -20.03 -51.37 5.23
CA LEU A 516 -20.45 -51.13 6.62
C LEU A 516 -21.95 -50.82 6.72
N ALA A 517 -22.56 -51.13 7.86
CA ALA A 517 -23.97 -50.90 8.14
C ALA A 517 -24.31 -49.44 8.46
N GLY A 518 -23.33 -48.56 8.48
CA GLY A 518 -23.44 -47.14 8.75
C GLY A 518 -22.08 -46.51 8.98
N ASP A 519 -22.03 -45.20 9.21
CA ASP A 519 -20.83 -44.41 9.40
C ASP A 519 -20.39 -44.31 10.88
N ALA A 520 -21.10 -44.98 11.80
CA ALA A 520 -20.87 -44.95 13.24
C ALA A 520 -20.72 -43.55 13.83
N ALA A 521 -21.52 -42.60 13.33
CA ALA A 521 -21.44 -41.18 13.69
C ALA A 521 -21.66 -40.94 15.20
N ARG A 522 -20.76 -40.22 15.85
CA ARG A 522 -20.83 -39.85 17.26
C ARG A 522 -20.52 -38.38 17.47
N ARG A 523 -21.36 -37.68 18.25
CA ARG A 523 -21.10 -36.28 18.61
C ARG A 523 -20.07 -36.19 19.73
N VAL A 524 -19.07 -35.32 19.54
CA VAL A 524 -18.00 -35.02 20.49
C VAL A 524 -17.86 -33.51 20.62
N THR A 525 -17.46 -33.05 21.80
CA THR A 525 -17.23 -31.62 22.05
C THR A 525 -15.88 -31.44 22.69
N ILE A 526 -15.06 -30.59 22.07
CA ILE A 526 -13.74 -30.15 22.57
C ILE A 526 -13.94 -28.77 23.20
N THR A 527 -13.50 -28.62 24.45
CA THR A 527 -13.46 -27.33 25.15
C THR A 527 -12.02 -27.06 25.62
N VAL A 528 -11.71 -25.83 26.01
CA VAL A 528 -10.37 -25.49 26.54
C VAL A 528 -10.06 -26.27 27.81
N GLU A 529 -11.08 -26.55 28.64
CA GLU A 529 -10.95 -27.27 29.90
C GLU A 529 -10.89 -28.78 29.69
N LYS A 530 -11.54 -29.27 28.65
CA LYS A 530 -11.58 -30.69 28.25
C LYS A 530 -11.18 -30.82 26.79
N ASN A 531 -9.89 -30.62 26.53
CA ASN A 531 -9.32 -30.66 25.18
C ASN A 531 -8.80 -32.02 24.76
N VAL A 532 -8.60 -32.97 25.69
CA VAL A 532 -8.21 -34.35 25.39
C VAL A 532 -9.39 -35.27 25.66
N LEU A 533 -9.82 -36.02 24.66
CA LEU A 533 -10.88 -36.99 24.72
C LEU A 533 -10.32 -38.37 24.38
N ASP A 534 -10.06 -39.18 25.41
CA ASP A 534 -9.54 -40.53 25.25
C ASP A 534 -10.68 -41.56 25.20
N GLY A 535 -10.42 -42.69 24.52
CA GLY A 535 -11.36 -43.83 24.48
C GLY A 535 -12.63 -43.55 23.70
N ILE A 536 -12.56 -42.72 22.68
CA ILE A 536 -13.68 -42.45 21.76
C ILE A 536 -13.70 -43.56 20.70
N ASP A 537 -14.12 -44.79 21.12
CA ASP A 537 -14.10 -45.96 20.26
C ASP A 537 -15.19 -45.93 19.19
N VAL A 538 -14.86 -46.46 18.01
CA VAL A 538 -15.72 -46.57 16.83
C VAL A 538 -15.95 -48.05 16.53
N ALA A 539 -17.13 -48.58 16.86
CA ALA A 539 -17.50 -49.97 16.62
C ALA A 539 -18.28 -50.08 15.30
N LEU A 540 -17.69 -50.79 14.34
CA LEU A 540 -18.24 -50.99 13.00
C LEU A 540 -18.85 -52.38 12.84
N GLN A 541 -19.90 -52.43 12.05
CA GLN A 541 -20.54 -53.71 11.67
C GLN A 541 -20.69 -53.75 10.15
N ARG A 542 -20.59 -54.94 9.56
CA ARG A 542 -20.87 -55.10 8.12
C ARG A 542 -22.36 -55.08 7.87
N SER A 543 -22.76 -54.48 6.75
CA SER A 543 -24.12 -54.53 6.27
C SER A 543 -24.47 -56.00 5.93
N ILE A 544 -25.51 -56.51 6.54
CA ILE A 544 -26.04 -57.84 6.15
C ILE A 544 -26.75 -57.58 4.80
N LYS A 545 -26.10 -57.98 3.70
CA LYS A 545 -26.83 -58.06 2.43
C LYS A 545 -27.81 -59.24 2.55
N ASN A 546 -29.10 -58.95 2.68
CA ASN A 546 -30.16 -59.92 2.40
C ASN A 546 -30.18 -60.26 0.92
#